data_bfd32c62905fb2b38d24b1549009319a
#
_entry.id   bfd32c62905fb2b38d24b1549009319a
#
_cell.length_a   1.000
_cell.length_b   1.000
_cell.length_c   1.000
_cell.angle_alpha   90.00
_cell.angle_beta   90.00
_cell.angle_gamma   90.00
#
_symmetry.space_group_name_H-M   'P 1'
#
loop_
_entity.id
_entity.type
_entity.pdbx_description
1 polymer ?
#
loop_
_entity_poly.entity_id
_entity_poly.type
_entity_poly.pdbx_seq_one_letter_code
_entity_poly.pdbx_strand_id
1 'polypeptide(L)'
;MFIELIKTIILGIIEGFTEFLPISSTGHLYLADEFIKLNESTSFINMFMVVIQFGAILAVILIYFHKLNPFSPKKDQVQKRQTWNIWFKVILAIIPSVVIGLPLNDWMDAHLTSWQVISATLLIYGILFIVVENWLKNKQPQVSDLDSLSYKTAFTIGLFQVLSLIPGTSRSGATILGGMTVGTSRFVATEFSFFLAIPTMFGASLLKIGKYFAHGNTFTGSQTIILLVGTFVSFIVAYASIKFLLDYIKRNDFKAFGWYRIILAIIVILYFVLVK
;
A
#
# COMPACT_ATOMS: atom_id res chain seq x y z
N MET A 1 10.02 14.28 23.70
CA MET A 1 9.66 12.84 23.68
C MET A 1 8.16 12.59 23.72
N PHE A 2 7.43 13.00 24.76
CA PHE A 2 5.98 12.69 24.87
C PHE A 2 5.14 13.21 23.69
N ILE A 3 5.32 14.46 23.27
CA ILE A 3 4.62 15.05 22.12
C ILE A 3 4.98 14.31 20.82
N GLU A 4 6.25 13.95 20.65
CA GLU A 4 6.70 13.21 19.45
C GLU A 4 6.09 11.80 19.40
N LEU A 5 5.87 11.15 20.56
CA LEU A 5 5.17 9.86 20.63
C LEU A 5 3.69 10.00 20.23
N ILE A 6 3.00 11.07 20.65
CA ILE A 6 1.62 11.32 20.23
C ILE A 6 1.55 11.50 18.71
N LYS A 7 2.44 12.32 18.14
CA LYS A 7 2.52 12.50 16.69
C LYS A 7 2.80 11.18 15.98
N THR A 8 3.74 10.39 16.48
CA THR A 8 4.07 9.06 15.96
C THR A 8 2.87 8.12 15.97
N ILE A 9 2.10 8.11 17.06
CA ILE A 9 0.87 7.29 17.17
C ILE A 9 -0.15 7.73 16.11
N ILE A 10 -0.36 9.04 15.94
CA ILE A 10 -1.29 9.54 14.93
C ILE A 10 -0.85 9.14 13.51
N LEU A 11 0.43 9.31 13.19
CA LEU A 11 0.98 8.90 11.89
C LEU A 11 0.88 7.38 11.67
N GLY A 12 1.13 6.58 12.70
CA GLY A 12 0.96 5.13 12.66
C GLY A 12 -0.51 4.71 12.46
N ILE A 13 -1.47 5.43 13.05
CA ILE A 13 -2.90 5.22 12.83
C ILE A 13 -3.26 5.54 11.38
N ILE A 14 -2.82 6.69 10.87
CA ILE A 14 -3.07 7.09 9.48
C ILE A 14 -2.52 6.04 8.52
N GLU A 15 -1.28 5.63 8.69
CA GLU A 15 -0.63 4.62 7.86
C GLU A 15 -1.38 3.29 7.90
N GLY A 16 -1.59 2.73 9.10
CA GLY A 16 -2.25 1.43 9.26
C GLY A 16 -3.68 1.42 8.73
N PHE A 17 -4.41 2.53 8.83
CA PHE A 17 -5.76 2.63 8.30
C PHE A 17 -5.79 2.75 6.78
N THR A 18 -4.88 3.51 6.18
CA THR A 18 -4.97 3.92 4.78
C THR A 18 -4.16 3.06 3.82
N GLU A 19 -3.19 2.26 4.29
CA GLU A 19 -2.27 1.53 3.41
C GLU A 19 -2.98 0.44 2.59
N PHE A 20 -3.85 -0.34 3.22
CA PHE A 20 -4.55 -1.42 2.53
C PHE A 20 -5.89 -1.02 1.93
N LEU A 21 -6.49 0.05 2.43
CA LEU A 21 -7.65 0.65 1.77
C LEU A 21 -7.17 1.35 0.47
N PRO A 22 -7.94 1.26 -0.61
CA PRO A 22 -7.51 1.85 -1.88
C PRO A 22 -7.71 3.38 -1.91
N ILE A 23 -7.21 4.10 -0.87
CA ILE A 23 -7.41 5.55 -0.66
C ILE A 23 -6.11 6.38 -0.61
N SER A 24 -4.94 5.73 -0.74
CA SER A 24 -3.60 6.34 -0.75
C SER A 24 -3.09 6.80 0.63
N SER A 25 -2.32 5.94 1.29
CA SER A 25 -1.58 6.28 2.52
C SER A 25 -0.63 7.46 2.31
N THR A 26 0.10 7.49 1.19
CA THR A 26 1.00 8.60 0.84
C THR A 26 0.26 9.95 0.78
N GLY A 27 -0.94 10.00 0.20
CA GLY A 27 -1.75 11.23 0.16
C GLY A 27 -2.15 11.72 1.55
N HIS A 28 -2.52 10.79 2.44
CA HIS A 28 -2.89 11.10 3.82
C HIS A 28 -1.69 11.53 4.65
N LEU A 29 -0.56 10.80 4.58
CA LEU A 29 0.65 11.15 5.31
C LEU A 29 1.23 12.49 4.83
N TYR A 30 1.18 12.76 3.52
CA TYR A 30 1.62 14.04 2.97
C TYR A 30 0.80 15.22 3.53
N LEU A 31 -0.52 15.08 3.60
CA LEU A 31 -1.38 16.09 4.20
C LEU A 31 -1.19 16.17 5.72
N ALA A 32 -1.04 15.03 6.39
CA ALA A 32 -0.82 14.99 7.83
C ALA A 32 0.51 15.65 8.24
N ASP A 33 1.56 15.51 7.42
CA ASP A 33 2.88 16.12 7.68
C ASP A 33 2.81 17.66 7.71
N GLU A 34 1.84 18.28 7.06
CA GLU A 34 1.63 19.72 7.15
C GLU A 34 1.25 20.18 8.57
N PHE A 35 0.53 19.34 9.31
CA PHE A 35 -0.01 19.64 10.64
C PHE A 35 0.75 18.94 11.77
N ILE A 36 1.32 17.78 11.50
CA ILE A 36 1.88 16.86 12.49
C ILE A 36 3.35 16.59 12.12
N LYS A 37 4.18 17.64 12.15
CA LYS A 37 5.62 17.50 11.87
C LYS A 37 6.36 16.87 13.05
N LEU A 38 7.07 15.77 12.79
CA LEU A 38 8.03 15.23 13.74
C LEU A 38 9.23 16.17 13.84
N ASN A 39 9.71 16.41 15.06
CA ASN A 39 10.92 17.23 15.29
C ASN A 39 12.17 16.36 15.12
N GLU A 40 12.38 15.88 13.90
CA GLU A 40 13.49 14.99 13.51
C GLU A 40 14.10 15.46 12.18
N SER A 41 15.25 14.90 11.83
CA SER A 41 15.87 15.21 10.53
C SER A 41 15.01 14.76 9.36
N THR A 42 15.05 15.50 8.26
CA THR A 42 14.33 15.13 7.02
C THR A 42 14.68 13.72 6.55
N SER A 43 15.95 13.32 6.68
CA SER A 43 16.39 11.97 6.34
C SER A 43 15.70 10.90 7.19
N PHE A 44 15.53 11.16 8.50
CA PHE A 44 14.82 10.25 9.40
C PHE A 44 13.33 10.20 9.06
N ILE A 45 12.67 11.35 8.85
CA ILE A 45 11.25 11.42 8.53
C ILE A 45 10.95 10.66 7.23
N ASN A 46 11.74 10.88 6.17
CA ASN A 46 11.58 10.18 4.90
C ASN A 46 11.74 8.66 5.02
N MET A 47 12.66 8.20 5.87
CA MET A 47 12.83 6.80 6.16
C MET A 47 11.68 6.27 7.03
N PHE A 48 11.29 6.99 8.09
CA PHE A 48 10.22 6.64 9.01
C PHE A 48 8.90 6.40 8.28
N MET A 49 8.49 7.32 7.40
CA MET A 49 7.23 7.22 6.64
C MET A 49 7.13 5.95 5.77
N VAL A 50 8.28 5.40 5.33
CA VAL A 50 8.30 4.13 4.60
C VAL A 50 8.39 2.93 5.54
N VAL A 51 9.15 3.05 6.64
CA VAL A 51 9.39 1.92 7.54
C VAL A 51 8.16 1.56 8.38
N ILE A 52 7.32 2.54 8.75
CA ILE A 52 6.07 2.22 9.47
C ILE A 52 5.11 1.36 8.67
N GLN A 53 5.21 1.37 7.32
CA GLN A 53 4.48 0.45 6.43
C GLN A 53 4.81 -1.02 6.72
N PHE A 54 6.01 -1.30 7.25
CA PHE A 54 6.39 -2.65 7.66
C PHE A 54 5.45 -3.23 8.73
N GLY A 55 4.96 -2.38 9.65
CA GLY A 55 3.91 -2.77 10.58
C GLY A 55 2.65 -3.27 9.87
N ALA A 56 2.22 -2.55 8.86
CA ALA A 56 1.06 -2.93 8.06
C ALA A 56 1.27 -4.27 7.33
N ILE A 57 2.47 -4.55 6.81
CA ILE A 57 2.81 -5.85 6.19
C ILE A 57 2.70 -6.99 7.20
N LEU A 58 3.18 -6.81 8.42
CA LEU A 58 3.08 -7.83 9.47
C LEU A 58 1.63 -8.22 9.75
N ALA A 59 0.69 -7.29 9.62
CA ALA A 59 -0.74 -7.58 9.75
C ALA A 59 -1.23 -8.53 8.64
N VAL A 60 -0.81 -8.33 7.38
CA VAL A 60 -1.12 -9.26 6.29
C VAL A 60 -0.53 -10.63 6.55
N ILE A 61 0.74 -10.69 6.94
CA ILE A 61 1.43 -11.97 7.23
C ILE A 61 0.68 -12.71 8.34
N LEU A 62 0.24 -12.01 9.38
CA LEU A 62 -0.49 -12.63 10.50
C LEU A 62 -1.87 -13.17 10.05
N ILE A 63 -2.66 -12.36 9.31
CA ILE A 63 -4.00 -12.74 8.85
C ILE A 63 -3.92 -13.94 7.90
N TYR A 64 -2.95 -13.94 7.01
CA TYR A 64 -2.80 -14.95 5.96
C TYR A 64 -1.69 -15.97 6.25
N PHE A 65 -1.24 -16.05 7.50
CA PHE A 65 -0.10 -16.91 7.87
C PHE A 65 -0.24 -18.35 7.37
N HIS A 66 -1.41 -18.98 7.61
CA HIS A 66 -1.65 -20.34 7.15
C HIS A 66 -1.69 -20.46 5.63
N LYS A 67 -2.27 -19.48 4.94
CA LYS A 67 -2.35 -19.47 3.46
C LYS A 67 -0.97 -19.30 2.83
N LEU A 68 -0.14 -18.43 3.38
CA LEU A 68 1.15 -18.03 2.84
C LEU A 68 2.34 -18.88 3.30
N ASN A 69 2.18 -19.70 4.36
CA ASN A 69 3.28 -20.56 4.87
C ASN A 69 3.35 -21.89 4.09
N PRO A 70 4.35 -22.08 3.21
CA PRO A 70 4.51 -23.34 2.46
C PRO A 70 5.11 -24.47 3.29
N PHE A 71 5.69 -24.14 4.45
CA PHE A 71 6.35 -25.10 5.35
C PHE A 71 5.42 -25.65 6.42
N SER A 72 4.15 -25.25 6.43
CA SER A 72 3.19 -25.68 7.44
C SER A 72 3.07 -27.22 7.47
N PRO A 73 3.25 -27.88 8.64
CA PRO A 73 3.06 -29.31 8.75
C PRO A 73 1.60 -29.74 8.61
N LYS A 74 0.65 -28.79 8.72
CA LYS A 74 -0.79 -29.03 8.55
C LYS A 74 -1.23 -29.10 7.10
N LYS A 75 -0.36 -28.75 6.15
CA LYS A 75 -0.64 -28.76 4.70
C LYS A 75 -0.19 -30.09 4.08
N ASP A 76 -1.03 -30.63 3.20
CA ASP A 76 -0.63 -31.71 2.31
C ASP A 76 0.27 -31.20 1.16
N GLN A 77 0.75 -32.12 0.31
CA GLN A 77 1.65 -31.77 -0.78
C GLN A 77 0.99 -30.88 -1.85
N VAL A 78 -0.31 -31.03 -2.09
CA VAL A 78 -1.07 -30.22 -3.05
C VAL A 78 -1.18 -28.79 -2.54
N GLN A 79 -1.56 -28.61 -1.28
CA GLN A 79 -1.67 -27.30 -0.63
C GLN A 79 -0.33 -26.58 -0.54
N LYS A 80 0.76 -27.31 -0.26
CA LYS A 80 2.12 -26.73 -0.29
C LYS A 80 2.48 -26.24 -1.69
N ARG A 81 2.20 -27.03 -2.72
CA ARG A 81 2.42 -26.63 -4.13
C ARG A 81 1.59 -25.44 -4.53
N GLN A 82 0.31 -25.35 -4.13
CA GLN A 82 -0.54 -24.18 -4.32
C GLN A 82 0.07 -22.93 -3.67
N THR A 83 0.53 -23.04 -2.42
CA THR A 83 1.18 -21.93 -1.72
C THR A 83 2.43 -21.43 -2.45
N TRP A 84 3.30 -22.34 -2.92
CA TRP A 84 4.47 -21.97 -3.71
C TRP A 84 4.07 -21.30 -5.03
N ASN A 85 3.01 -21.79 -5.67
CA ASN A 85 2.49 -21.22 -6.91
C ASN A 85 2.00 -19.76 -6.72
N ILE A 86 1.37 -19.47 -5.58
CA ILE A 86 1.01 -18.10 -5.20
C ILE A 86 2.26 -17.24 -5.07
N TRP A 87 3.30 -17.71 -4.37
CA TRP A 87 4.55 -16.96 -4.22
C TRP A 87 5.26 -16.71 -5.55
N PHE A 88 5.30 -17.69 -6.46
CA PHE A 88 5.87 -17.47 -7.80
C PHE A 88 5.10 -16.43 -8.60
N LYS A 89 3.76 -16.41 -8.51
CA LYS A 89 2.93 -15.36 -9.13
C LYS A 89 3.22 -13.98 -8.51
N VAL A 90 3.38 -13.90 -7.19
CA VAL A 90 3.76 -12.67 -6.49
C VAL A 90 5.13 -12.18 -6.95
N ILE A 91 6.14 -13.06 -6.96
CA ILE A 91 7.50 -12.72 -7.42
C ILE A 91 7.46 -12.22 -8.86
N LEU A 92 6.77 -12.92 -9.77
CA LEU A 92 6.62 -12.48 -11.16
C LEU A 92 5.97 -11.10 -11.27
N ALA A 93 4.95 -10.83 -10.46
CA ALA A 93 4.21 -9.58 -10.51
C ALA A 93 4.97 -8.38 -9.95
N ILE A 94 5.96 -8.57 -9.07
CA ILE A 94 6.78 -7.44 -8.58
C ILE A 94 7.90 -7.05 -9.55
N ILE A 95 8.29 -7.91 -10.48
CA ILE A 95 9.41 -7.65 -11.41
C ILE A 95 9.27 -6.31 -12.14
N PRO A 96 8.12 -5.95 -12.75
CA PRO A 96 7.99 -4.67 -13.44
C PRO A 96 8.26 -3.47 -12.53
N SER A 97 7.74 -3.50 -11.30
CA SER A 97 7.94 -2.41 -10.33
C SER A 97 9.38 -2.31 -9.85
N VAL A 98 10.08 -3.43 -9.70
CA VAL A 98 11.51 -3.46 -9.33
C VAL A 98 12.36 -2.91 -10.47
N VAL A 99 12.15 -3.40 -11.70
CA VAL A 99 12.93 -2.99 -12.88
C VAL A 99 12.77 -1.51 -13.20
N ILE A 100 11.58 -0.96 -13.03
CA ILE A 100 11.30 0.45 -13.30
C ILE A 100 11.55 1.32 -12.06
N GLY A 101 11.16 0.84 -10.89
CA GLY A 101 11.19 1.62 -9.65
C GLY A 101 12.61 1.85 -9.13
N LEU A 102 13.49 0.84 -9.14
CA LEU A 102 14.84 1.00 -8.61
C LEU A 102 15.66 2.08 -9.34
N PRO A 103 15.72 2.09 -10.69
CA PRO A 103 16.45 3.12 -11.42
C PRO A 103 15.85 4.52 -11.31
N LEU A 104 14.51 4.61 -11.16
CA LEU A 104 13.79 5.89 -11.18
C LEU A 104 13.45 6.42 -9.79
N ASN A 105 13.77 5.69 -8.71
CA ASN A 105 13.35 6.05 -7.35
C ASN A 105 13.74 7.49 -6.99
N ASP A 106 15.01 7.85 -7.15
CA ASP A 106 15.51 9.16 -6.71
C ASP A 106 14.97 10.29 -7.60
N TRP A 107 14.79 10.02 -8.89
CA TRP A 107 14.16 10.96 -9.82
C TRP A 107 12.69 11.19 -9.45
N MET A 108 11.94 10.13 -9.14
CA MET A 108 10.53 10.22 -8.75
C MET A 108 10.36 10.94 -7.41
N ASP A 109 11.20 10.64 -6.43
CA ASP A 109 11.19 11.33 -5.14
C ASP A 109 11.42 12.85 -5.33
N ALA A 110 12.31 13.24 -6.24
CA ALA A 110 12.65 14.65 -6.49
C ALA A 110 11.59 15.42 -7.31
N HIS A 111 10.88 14.76 -8.25
CA HIS A 111 10.04 15.46 -9.22
C HIS A 111 8.54 15.19 -9.05
N LEU A 112 8.15 14.06 -8.46
CA LEU A 112 6.74 13.67 -8.36
C LEU A 112 6.14 13.86 -6.95
N THR A 113 6.97 14.13 -5.94
CA THR A 113 6.48 14.35 -4.57
C THR A 113 6.02 15.80 -4.41
N SER A 114 4.84 16.09 -4.92
CA SER A 114 4.20 17.41 -4.82
C SER A 114 2.71 17.28 -4.60
N TRP A 115 2.08 18.30 -4.00
CA TRP A 115 0.64 18.29 -3.76
C TRP A 115 -0.16 18.24 -5.08
N GLN A 116 0.37 18.83 -6.16
CA GLN A 116 -0.26 18.80 -7.49
C GLN A 116 -0.35 17.37 -8.02
N VAL A 117 0.75 16.63 -7.97
CA VAL A 117 0.78 15.22 -8.42
C VAL A 117 -0.11 14.36 -7.53
N ILE A 118 -0.02 14.52 -6.21
CA ILE A 118 -0.82 13.75 -5.25
C ILE A 118 -2.31 14.00 -5.46
N SER A 119 -2.74 15.25 -5.58
CA SER A 119 -4.15 15.57 -5.81
C SER A 119 -4.65 15.12 -7.17
N ALA A 120 -3.83 15.24 -8.22
CA ALA A 120 -4.18 14.75 -9.55
C ALA A 120 -4.36 13.22 -9.55
N THR A 121 -3.44 12.47 -8.95
CA THR A 121 -3.55 11.01 -8.86
C THR A 121 -4.71 10.55 -7.98
N LEU A 122 -4.97 11.23 -6.86
CA LEU A 122 -6.16 10.99 -6.04
C LEU A 122 -7.44 11.16 -6.86
N LEU A 123 -7.55 12.25 -7.60
CA LEU A 123 -8.72 12.54 -8.45
C LEU A 123 -8.88 11.51 -9.56
N ILE A 124 -7.81 11.25 -10.33
CA ILE A 124 -7.83 10.30 -11.44
C ILE A 124 -8.25 8.91 -10.97
N TYR A 125 -7.60 8.37 -9.95
CA TYR A 125 -7.94 7.04 -9.44
C TYR A 125 -9.28 7.01 -8.71
N GLY A 126 -9.72 8.11 -8.11
CA GLY A 126 -11.08 8.25 -7.58
C GLY A 126 -12.12 8.05 -8.67
N ILE A 127 -11.96 8.74 -9.81
CA ILE A 127 -12.82 8.60 -10.99
C ILE A 127 -12.72 7.19 -11.57
N LEU A 128 -11.50 6.64 -11.70
CA LEU A 128 -11.29 5.30 -12.24
C LEU A 128 -12.00 4.21 -11.43
N PHE A 129 -12.02 4.30 -10.08
CA PHE A 129 -12.79 3.36 -9.26
C PHE A 129 -14.28 3.39 -9.60
N ILE A 130 -14.87 4.56 -9.76
CA ILE A 130 -16.29 4.71 -10.10
C ILE A 130 -16.56 4.18 -11.52
N VAL A 131 -15.71 4.53 -12.48
CA VAL A 131 -15.86 4.11 -13.88
C VAL A 131 -15.71 2.59 -14.03
N VAL A 132 -14.66 1.99 -13.44
CA VAL A 132 -14.41 0.56 -13.53
C VAL A 132 -15.52 -0.23 -12.83
N GLU A 133 -16.00 0.20 -11.67
CA GLU A 133 -17.12 -0.46 -10.98
C GLU A 133 -18.42 -0.40 -11.79
N ASN A 134 -18.70 0.72 -12.44
CA ASN A 134 -19.85 0.84 -13.32
C ASN A 134 -19.71 -0.06 -14.57
N TRP A 135 -18.51 -0.10 -15.16
CA TRP A 135 -18.24 -0.95 -16.32
C TRP A 135 -18.35 -2.45 -16.01
N LEU A 136 -18.01 -2.84 -14.78
CA LEU A 136 -18.05 -4.24 -14.32
C LEU A 136 -19.40 -4.65 -13.71
N LYS A 137 -20.34 -3.72 -13.52
CA LYS A 137 -21.60 -3.97 -12.78
C LYS A 137 -22.37 -5.21 -13.23
N ASN A 138 -22.39 -5.49 -14.53
CA ASN A 138 -23.12 -6.61 -15.13
C ASN A 138 -22.20 -7.73 -15.63
N LYS A 139 -20.89 -7.69 -15.29
CA LYS A 139 -19.93 -8.70 -15.73
C LYS A 139 -19.64 -9.69 -14.62
N GLN A 140 -19.61 -10.96 -14.98
CA GLN A 140 -19.15 -11.99 -14.06
C GLN A 140 -17.62 -12.06 -14.08
N PRO A 141 -16.96 -12.14 -12.92
CA PRO A 141 -15.52 -12.30 -12.88
C PRO A 141 -15.11 -13.65 -13.47
N GLN A 142 -14.04 -13.67 -14.24
CA GLN A 142 -13.47 -14.89 -14.82
C GLN A 142 -12.61 -15.66 -13.81
N VAL A 143 -12.04 -14.93 -12.82
CA VAL A 143 -11.17 -15.48 -11.77
C VAL A 143 -11.79 -15.15 -10.42
N SER A 144 -12.43 -16.13 -9.80
CA SER A 144 -13.09 -15.99 -8.49
C SER A 144 -12.32 -16.64 -7.34
N ASP A 145 -11.24 -17.36 -7.65
CA ASP A 145 -10.33 -17.99 -6.70
C ASP A 145 -8.87 -17.66 -7.06
N LEU A 146 -8.04 -17.45 -6.04
CA LEU A 146 -6.63 -17.13 -6.20
C LEU A 146 -5.82 -18.27 -6.84
N ASP A 147 -6.20 -19.52 -6.60
CA ASP A 147 -5.52 -20.68 -7.21
C ASP A 147 -5.71 -20.72 -8.73
N SER A 148 -6.85 -20.24 -9.22
CA SER A 148 -7.16 -20.12 -10.65
C SER A 148 -6.53 -18.91 -11.34
N LEU A 149 -5.88 -18.00 -10.58
CA LEU A 149 -5.18 -16.85 -11.12
C LEU A 149 -4.04 -17.31 -12.05
N SER A 150 -4.03 -16.88 -13.31
CA SER A 150 -2.95 -17.23 -14.24
C SER A 150 -1.69 -16.40 -13.99
N TYR A 151 -0.51 -16.91 -14.39
CA TYR A 151 0.74 -16.14 -14.35
C TYR A 151 0.65 -14.88 -15.22
N LYS A 152 -0.04 -14.94 -16.36
CA LYS A 152 -0.29 -13.78 -17.24
C LYS A 152 -1.09 -12.72 -16.51
N THR A 153 -2.17 -13.10 -15.84
CA THR A 153 -3.00 -12.18 -15.05
C THR A 153 -2.21 -11.57 -13.90
N ALA A 154 -1.43 -12.38 -13.17
CA ALA A 154 -0.57 -11.91 -12.09
C ALA A 154 0.46 -10.88 -12.59
N PHE A 155 1.14 -11.16 -13.71
CA PHE A 155 2.09 -10.24 -14.33
C PHE A 155 1.41 -8.93 -14.76
N THR A 156 0.22 -9.01 -15.36
CA THR A 156 -0.53 -7.82 -15.75
C THR A 156 -0.92 -6.96 -14.53
N ILE A 157 -1.33 -7.58 -13.42
CA ILE A 157 -1.56 -6.85 -12.16
C ILE A 157 -0.26 -6.16 -11.70
N GLY A 158 0.88 -6.82 -11.87
CA GLY A 158 2.20 -6.25 -11.60
C GLY A 158 2.54 -5.03 -12.47
N LEU A 159 2.12 -5.01 -13.74
CA LEU A 159 2.23 -3.83 -14.58
C LEU A 159 1.39 -2.66 -14.05
N PHE A 160 0.18 -2.91 -13.55
CA PHE A 160 -0.61 -1.88 -12.88
C PHE A 160 0.07 -1.39 -11.59
N GLN A 161 0.79 -2.26 -10.88
CA GLN A 161 1.56 -1.84 -9.70
C GLN A 161 2.63 -0.79 -10.02
N VAL A 162 3.21 -0.79 -11.22
CA VAL A 162 4.18 0.24 -11.63
C VAL A 162 3.59 1.65 -11.52
N LEU A 163 2.29 1.81 -11.78
CA LEU A 163 1.62 3.11 -11.66
C LEU A 163 1.62 3.64 -10.22
N SER A 164 1.74 2.76 -9.23
CA SER A 164 1.82 3.17 -7.83
C SER A 164 3.15 3.81 -7.43
N LEU A 165 4.14 3.77 -8.30
CA LEU A 165 5.38 4.54 -8.11
C LEU A 165 5.13 6.05 -8.17
N ILE A 166 4.02 6.49 -8.79
CA ILE A 166 3.59 7.88 -8.79
C ILE A 166 2.88 8.17 -7.47
N PRO A 167 3.38 9.13 -6.64
CA PRO A 167 2.77 9.45 -5.35
C PRO A 167 1.28 9.80 -5.46
N GLY A 168 0.50 9.37 -4.47
CA GLY A 168 -0.95 9.58 -4.47
C GLY A 168 -1.77 8.50 -5.20
N THR A 169 -1.16 7.71 -6.09
CA THR A 169 -1.85 6.63 -6.83
C THR A 169 -2.46 5.58 -5.90
N SER A 170 -1.79 5.21 -4.83
CA SER A 170 -2.05 4.04 -3.98
C SER A 170 -1.67 2.71 -4.64
N ARG A 171 -0.78 1.97 -4.00
CA ARG A 171 -0.39 0.63 -4.47
C ARG A 171 -1.58 -0.33 -4.50
N SER A 172 -2.32 -0.41 -3.40
CA SER A 172 -3.55 -1.22 -3.33
C SER A 172 -4.59 -0.75 -4.34
N GLY A 173 -4.74 0.57 -4.53
CA GLY A 173 -5.65 1.12 -5.54
C GLY A 173 -5.31 0.69 -6.97
N ALA A 174 -4.06 0.80 -7.38
CA ALA A 174 -3.61 0.42 -8.71
C ALA A 174 -3.75 -1.09 -8.97
N THR A 175 -3.31 -1.92 -8.02
CA THR A 175 -3.35 -3.39 -8.17
C THR A 175 -4.75 -3.96 -8.10
N ILE A 176 -5.64 -3.41 -7.26
CA ILE A 176 -7.05 -3.82 -7.19
C ILE A 176 -7.77 -3.45 -8.49
N LEU A 177 -7.66 -2.20 -8.95
CA LEU A 177 -8.24 -1.79 -10.23
C LEU A 177 -7.69 -2.63 -11.39
N GLY A 178 -6.37 -2.83 -11.44
CA GLY A 178 -5.74 -3.67 -12.43
C GLY A 178 -6.27 -5.10 -12.42
N GLY A 179 -6.38 -5.72 -11.25
CA GLY A 179 -6.95 -7.05 -11.09
C GLY A 179 -8.38 -7.14 -11.61
N MET A 180 -9.24 -6.20 -11.18
CA MET A 180 -10.63 -6.17 -11.61
C MET A 180 -10.76 -5.98 -13.13
N THR A 181 -9.98 -5.11 -13.74
CA THR A 181 -10.03 -4.86 -15.20
C THR A 181 -9.59 -6.06 -16.03
N VAL A 182 -8.71 -6.91 -15.49
CA VAL A 182 -8.29 -8.15 -16.15
C VAL A 182 -9.13 -9.37 -15.77
N GLY A 183 -10.30 -9.16 -15.16
CA GLY A 183 -11.32 -10.17 -14.94
C GLY A 183 -11.26 -10.89 -13.60
N THR A 184 -10.49 -10.44 -12.61
CA THR A 184 -10.57 -11.02 -11.26
C THR A 184 -11.77 -10.46 -10.49
N SER A 185 -12.29 -11.24 -9.54
CA SER A 185 -13.26 -10.76 -8.57
C SER A 185 -12.63 -9.69 -7.66
N ARG A 186 -13.47 -8.84 -7.05
CA ARG A 186 -13.00 -7.84 -6.05
C ARG A 186 -12.18 -8.49 -4.95
N PHE A 187 -12.64 -9.65 -4.47
CA PHE A 187 -11.97 -10.40 -3.41
C PHE A 187 -10.57 -10.88 -3.84
N VAL A 188 -10.46 -11.52 -5.00
CA VAL A 188 -9.18 -12.02 -5.52
C VAL A 188 -8.21 -10.87 -5.82
N ALA A 189 -8.69 -9.77 -6.43
CA ALA A 189 -7.90 -8.57 -6.67
C ALA A 189 -7.32 -8.01 -5.37
N THR A 190 -8.16 -7.91 -4.32
CA THR A 190 -7.75 -7.38 -3.02
C THR A 190 -6.76 -8.30 -2.33
N GLU A 191 -7.05 -9.59 -2.28
CA GLU A 191 -6.19 -10.59 -1.62
C GLU A 191 -4.82 -10.66 -2.30
N PHE A 192 -4.78 -10.71 -3.64
CA PHE A 192 -3.52 -10.71 -4.39
C PHE A 192 -2.74 -9.39 -4.21
N SER A 193 -3.45 -8.26 -4.17
CA SER A 193 -2.84 -6.97 -3.84
C SER A 193 -2.14 -7.00 -2.47
N PHE A 194 -2.75 -7.60 -1.46
CA PHE A 194 -2.14 -7.75 -0.14
C PHE A 194 -0.88 -8.60 -0.18
N PHE A 195 -0.88 -9.67 -0.96
CA PHE A 195 0.30 -10.54 -1.07
C PHE A 195 1.44 -9.85 -1.83
N LEU A 196 1.12 -9.05 -2.84
CA LEU A 196 2.11 -8.20 -3.53
C LEU A 196 2.76 -7.18 -2.59
N ALA A 197 2.01 -6.69 -1.60
CA ALA A 197 2.53 -5.74 -0.61
C ALA A 197 3.73 -6.30 0.15
N ILE A 198 3.70 -7.59 0.49
CA ILE A 198 4.71 -8.20 1.37
C ILE A 198 6.13 -7.97 0.82
N PRO A 199 6.51 -8.50 -0.35
CA PRO A 199 7.87 -8.30 -0.85
C PRO A 199 8.13 -6.87 -1.31
N THR A 200 7.14 -6.16 -1.84
CA THR A 200 7.32 -4.79 -2.36
C THR A 200 7.67 -3.80 -1.26
N MET A 201 6.87 -3.78 -0.18
CA MET A 201 7.07 -2.84 0.92
C MET A 201 8.24 -3.27 1.82
N PHE A 202 8.46 -4.58 1.97
CA PHE A 202 9.66 -5.08 2.65
C PHE A 202 10.92 -4.60 1.93
N GLY A 203 10.97 -4.76 0.60
CA GLY A 203 12.09 -4.29 -0.21
C GLY A 203 12.27 -2.76 -0.14
N ALA A 204 11.18 -2.00 -0.22
CA ALA A 204 11.23 -0.55 -0.10
C ALA A 204 11.74 -0.10 1.28
N SER A 205 11.29 -0.72 2.36
CA SER A 205 11.75 -0.44 3.72
C SER A 205 13.24 -0.74 3.89
N LEU A 206 13.70 -1.91 3.40
CA LEU A 206 15.13 -2.26 3.43
C LEU A 206 15.97 -1.27 2.64
N LEU A 207 15.51 -0.84 1.46
CA LEU A 207 16.22 0.13 0.63
C LEU A 207 16.34 1.49 1.35
N LYS A 208 15.26 2.00 1.96
CA LYS A 208 15.27 3.28 2.69
C LYS A 208 16.16 3.21 3.94
N ILE A 209 16.11 2.12 4.71
CA ILE A 209 16.99 1.90 5.86
C ILE A 209 18.45 1.81 5.40
N GLY A 210 18.73 1.03 4.35
CA GLY A 210 20.07 0.91 3.79
C GLY A 210 20.63 2.26 3.32
N LYS A 211 19.86 3.06 2.59
CA LYS A 211 20.24 4.41 2.19
C LYS A 211 20.47 5.32 3.40
N TYR A 212 19.64 5.24 4.44
CA TYR A 212 19.80 6.03 5.66
C TYR A 212 21.18 5.80 6.32
N PHE A 213 21.58 4.53 6.48
CA PHE A 213 22.89 4.18 7.03
C PHE A 213 24.05 4.49 6.07
N ALA A 214 23.86 4.29 4.76
CA ALA A 214 24.89 4.59 3.76
C ALA A 214 25.25 6.09 3.71
N HIS A 215 24.35 6.98 4.10
CA HIS A 215 24.62 8.42 4.27
C HIS A 215 25.26 8.78 5.63
N GLY A 216 25.74 7.81 6.40
CA GLY A 216 26.39 8.01 7.69
C GLY A 216 25.46 8.32 8.85
N ASN A 217 24.13 8.20 8.66
CA ASN A 217 23.18 8.39 9.76
C ASN A 217 23.17 7.17 10.69
N THR A 218 22.83 7.41 11.96
CA THR A 218 22.64 6.36 12.97
C THR A 218 21.36 6.65 13.75
N PHE A 219 20.76 5.63 14.33
CA PHE A 219 19.58 5.82 15.16
C PHE A 219 19.96 6.27 16.57
N THR A 220 19.30 7.30 17.05
CA THR A 220 19.27 7.65 18.47
C THR A 220 18.29 6.76 19.21
N GLY A 221 18.41 6.68 20.55
CA GLY A 221 17.41 5.93 21.36
C GLY A 221 15.97 6.48 21.16
N SER A 222 15.81 7.80 21.00
CA SER A 222 14.54 8.43 20.72
C SER A 222 13.96 7.98 19.37
N GLN A 223 14.75 8.01 18.32
CA GLN A 223 14.37 7.59 16.98
C GLN A 223 13.98 6.11 16.91
N THR A 224 14.70 5.27 17.64
CA THR A 224 14.36 3.84 17.76
C THR A 224 12.98 3.65 18.40
N ILE A 225 12.67 4.38 19.47
CA ILE A 225 11.35 4.32 20.13
C ILE A 225 10.25 4.81 19.17
N ILE A 226 10.48 5.91 18.46
CA ILE A 226 9.55 6.45 17.46
C ILE A 226 9.27 5.41 16.36
N LEU A 227 10.29 4.76 15.81
CA LEU A 227 10.13 3.71 14.80
C LEU A 227 9.34 2.51 15.33
N LEU A 228 9.67 2.02 16.52
CA LEU A 228 8.99 0.86 17.11
C LEU A 228 7.52 1.17 17.41
N VAL A 229 7.23 2.34 18.01
CA VAL A 229 5.85 2.75 18.32
C VAL A 229 5.04 2.96 17.05
N GLY A 230 5.58 3.69 16.06
CA GLY A 230 4.90 3.91 14.78
C GLY A 230 4.58 2.61 14.05
N THR A 231 5.56 1.71 13.97
CA THR A 231 5.41 0.38 13.35
C THR A 231 4.38 -0.48 14.09
N PHE A 232 4.40 -0.49 15.42
CA PHE A 232 3.46 -1.27 16.22
C PHE A 232 2.03 -0.75 16.10
N VAL A 233 1.83 0.57 16.14
CA VAL A 233 0.51 1.18 15.95
C VAL A 233 -0.01 0.91 14.55
N SER A 234 0.83 1.08 13.52
CA SER A 234 0.49 0.76 12.15
C SER A 234 0.06 -0.72 12.00
N PHE A 235 0.77 -1.65 12.64
CA PHE A 235 0.39 -3.07 12.65
C PHE A 235 -1.01 -3.31 13.21
N ILE A 236 -1.32 -2.77 14.40
CA ILE A 236 -2.62 -2.99 15.04
C ILE A 236 -3.76 -2.41 14.20
N VAL A 237 -3.57 -1.17 13.73
CA VAL A 237 -4.59 -0.48 12.94
C VAL A 237 -4.77 -1.15 11.58
N ALA A 238 -3.68 -1.55 10.90
CA ALA A 238 -3.74 -2.28 9.65
C ALA A 238 -4.46 -3.64 9.79
N TYR A 239 -4.24 -4.35 10.90
CA TYR A 239 -4.95 -5.60 11.16
C TYR A 239 -6.48 -5.39 11.19
N ALA A 240 -6.95 -4.34 11.87
CA ALA A 240 -8.37 -4.00 11.91
C ALA A 240 -8.88 -3.53 10.51
N SER A 241 -8.10 -2.70 9.82
CA SER A 241 -8.44 -2.15 8.50
C SER A 241 -8.55 -3.22 7.42
N ILE A 242 -7.65 -4.20 7.41
CA ILE A 242 -7.71 -5.33 6.48
C ILE A 242 -8.98 -6.15 6.70
N LYS A 243 -9.29 -6.48 7.96
CA LYS A 243 -10.53 -7.21 8.29
C LYS A 243 -11.78 -6.44 7.87
N PHE A 244 -11.81 -5.14 8.16
CA PHE A 244 -12.88 -4.26 7.73
C PHE A 244 -13.04 -4.28 6.21
N LEU A 245 -11.95 -4.10 5.45
CA LEU A 245 -12.02 -4.08 4.00
C LEU A 245 -12.50 -5.41 3.42
N LEU A 246 -11.98 -6.53 3.92
CA LEU A 246 -12.40 -7.86 3.46
C LEU A 246 -13.89 -8.12 3.71
N ASP A 247 -14.43 -7.68 4.84
CA ASP A 247 -15.87 -7.80 5.13
C ASP A 247 -16.70 -6.81 4.31
N TYR A 248 -16.20 -5.59 4.10
CA TYR A 248 -16.84 -4.57 3.29
C TYR A 248 -17.05 -5.02 1.83
N ILE A 249 -16.02 -5.56 1.18
CA ILE A 249 -16.07 -5.94 -0.24
C ILE A 249 -16.93 -7.19 -0.52
N LYS A 250 -17.34 -7.93 0.50
CA LYS A 250 -18.30 -9.06 0.34
C LYS A 250 -19.68 -8.56 -0.07
N ARG A 251 -20.04 -7.34 0.30
CA ARG A 251 -21.40 -6.78 0.12
C ARG A 251 -21.43 -5.48 -0.66
N ASN A 252 -20.27 -4.82 -0.81
CA ASN A 252 -20.17 -3.49 -1.38
C ASN A 252 -19.18 -3.45 -2.55
N ASP A 253 -19.26 -2.40 -3.36
CA ASP A 253 -18.31 -2.07 -4.39
C ASP A 253 -17.27 -1.02 -3.91
N PHE A 254 -16.29 -0.72 -4.74
CA PHE A 254 -15.24 0.24 -4.41
C PHE A 254 -15.60 1.71 -4.68
N LYS A 255 -16.83 2.03 -5.10
CA LYS A 255 -17.23 3.43 -5.42
C LYS A 255 -17.10 4.37 -4.23
N ALA A 256 -17.40 3.89 -3.01
CA ALA A 256 -17.24 4.71 -1.82
C ALA A 256 -15.80 5.21 -1.64
N PHE A 257 -14.81 4.34 -1.91
CA PHE A 257 -13.39 4.74 -1.90
C PHE A 257 -13.05 5.69 -3.05
N GLY A 258 -13.71 5.53 -4.21
CA GLY A 258 -13.59 6.47 -5.32
C GLY A 258 -14.05 7.86 -4.94
N TRP A 259 -15.22 8.00 -4.36
CA TRP A 259 -15.74 9.28 -3.87
C TRP A 259 -14.87 9.88 -2.76
N TYR A 260 -14.43 9.06 -1.82
CA TYR A 260 -13.52 9.50 -0.76
C TYR A 260 -12.24 10.14 -1.34
N ARG A 261 -11.62 9.49 -2.34
CA ARG A 261 -10.41 10.02 -3.01
C ARG A 261 -10.67 11.34 -3.72
N ILE A 262 -11.81 11.50 -4.38
CA ILE A 262 -12.19 12.75 -5.05
C ILE A 262 -12.33 13.87 -4.01
N ILE A 263 -13.03 13.61 -2.90
CA ILE A 263 -13.18 14.57 -1.80
C ILE A 263 -11.83 14.94 -1.21
N LEU A 264 -10.97 13.95 -0.95
CA LEU A 264 -9.63 14.19 -0.42
C LEU A 264 -8.78 15.02 -1.40
N ALA A 265 -8.85 14.74 -2.71
CA ALA A 265 -8.17 15.54 -3.72
C ALA A 265 -8.60 17.01 -3.69
N ILE A 266 -9.91 17.26 -3.58
CA ILE A 266 -10.46 18.64 -3.47
C ILE A 266 -9.95 19.31 -2.19
N ILE A 267 -9.93 18.61 -1.05
CA ILE A 267 -9.41 19.14 0.22
C ILE A 267 -7.93 19.51 0.08
N VAL A 268 -7.11 18.63 -0.52
CA VAL A 268 -5.69 18.90 -0.74
C VAL A 268 -5.51 20.14 -1.63
N ILE A 269 -6.24 20.22 -2.75
CA ILE A 269 -6.17 21.39 -3.67
C ILE A 269 -6.55 22.67 -2.93
N LEU A 270 -7.69 22.67 -2.24
CA LEU A 270 -8.16 23.87 -1.54
C LEU A 270 -7.18 24.31 -0.46
N TYR A 271 -6.61 23.37 0.29
CA TYR A 271 -5.64 23.69 1.33
C TYR A 271 -4.38 24.36 0.75
N PHE A 272 -3.79 23.79 -0.29
CA PHE A 272 -2.54 24.32 -0.85
C PHE A 272 -2.74 25.57 -1.73
N VAL A 273 -3.92 25.79 -2.29
CA VAL A 273 -4.22 27.00 -3.10
C VAL A 273 -4.65 28.18 -2.22
N LEU A 274 -5.41 27.93 -1.13
CA LEU A 274 -6.01 29.01 -0.34
C LEU A 274 -5.23 29.32 0.95
N VAL A 275 -4.47 28.37 1.49
CA VAL A 275 -3.80 28.50 2.80
C VAL A 275 -2.28 28.63 2.64
N LYS A 276 -1.70 28.07 1.58
CA LYS A 276 -0.28 28.06 1.28
C LYS A 276 0.04 28.70 -0.05
#